data_1be54f4dbedca22424aacba995f3f510
#
_entry.id   1be54f4dbedca22424aacba995f3f510
#
_cell.length_a   1.000
_cell.length_b   1.000
_cell.length_c   1.000
_cell.angle_alpha   90.00
_cell.angle_beta   90.00
_cell.angle_gamma   90.00
#
_symmetry.space_group_name_H-M   'P 1'
#
loop_
_entity.id
_entity.type
_entity.pdbx_description
1 polymer ?
#
loop_
_entity_poly.entity_id
_entity_poly.type
_entity_poly.pdbx_seq_one_letter_code
_entity_poly.pdbx_strand_id
1 'polypeptide(L)'
;TLNSFAFDRPVEWMNNWTLFFWAWWVAWSPFVGLFLARISRGRTIRQFVLGTLIIPFTFTLLWLSVFGNSALYEIIHGGAAFAEEAMVHPERGFYSLLAQYPAFTFSASVATITGLLFYVTSADSGALVLGNFTSQLKDINSDAPGWLRVFWSVAIGLLTLGMLMTNGIS
;
A
#
# COMPACT_ATOMS: atom_id res chain seq x y z
N THR A 1 11.50 22.26 -15.69
CA THR A 1 11.04 22.26 -14.29
C THR A 1 9.69 21.56 -14.27
N LEU A 2 9.64 20.37 -13.67
CA LEU A 2 8.39 19.70 -13.37
C LEU A 2 7.67 20.56 -12.32
N ASN A 3 6.81 21.45 -12.79
CA ASN A 3 5.92 22.19 -11.90
C ASN A 3 4.80 21.23 -11.49
N SER A 4 4.96 20.63 -10.32
CA SER A 4 4.00 19.67 -9.76
C SER A 4 2.76 20.37 -9.18
N PHE A 5 2.53 21.65 -9.48
CA PHE A 5 1.50 22.50 -8.86
C PHE A 5 1.59 22.53 -7.32
N ALA A 6 2.71 22.08 -6.77
CA ALA A 6 2.92 21.96 -5.33
C ALA A 6 2.93 23.32 -4.63
N PHE A 7 3.36 24.38 -5.33
CA PHE A 7 3.48 25.73 -4.77
C PHE A 7 2.13 26.42 -4.51
N ASP A 8 1.06 25.92 -5.12
CA ASP A 8 -0.29 26.48 -4.97
C ASP A 8 -1.12 25.72 -3.91
N ARG A 9 -0.49 24.73 -3.21
CA ARG A 9 -1.17 23.92 -2.21
C ARG A 9 -0.81 24.37 -0.79
N PRO A 10 -1.75 24.25 0.16
CA PRO A 10 -1.45 24.50 1.58
C PRO A 10 -0.28 23.63 2.06
N VAL A 11 0.56 24.17 2.95
CA VAL A 11 1.70 23.46 3.52
C VAL A 11 1.27 22.15 4.20
N GLU A 12 0.15 22.17 4.87
CA GLU A 12 -0.43 21.00 5.52
C GLU A 12 -0.75 19.89 4.52
N TRP A 13 -1.36 20.22 3.39
CA TRP A 13 -1.62 19.26 2.31
C TRP A 13 -0.31 18.68 1.76
N MET A 14 0.70 19.51 1.58
CA MET A 14 2.01 19.08 1.11
C MET A 14 2.68 18.11 2.09
N ASN A 15 2.59 18.37 3.38
CA ASN A 15 3.15 17.50 4.42
C ASN A 15 2.43 16.14 4.45
N ASN A 16 1.10 16.15 4.45
CA ASN A 16 0.29 14.95 4.60
C ASN A 16 0.29 14.06 3.34
N TRP A 17 0.43 14.63 2.16
CA TRP A 17 0.37 13.88 0.91
C TRP A 17 1.73 13.76 0.24
N THR A 18 2.40 14.86 -0.06
CA THR A 18 3.62 14.80 -0.85
C THR A 18 4.81 14.31 -0.03
N LEU A 19 5.10 14.94 1.12
CA LEU A 19 6.26 14.56 1.93
C LEU A 19 6.08 13.20 2.58
N PHE A 20 4.89 12.91 3.09
CA PHE A 20 4.59 11.61 3.69
C PHE A 20 4.76 10.46 2.69
N PHE A 21 4.19 10.57 1.49
CA PHE A 21 4.32 9.52 0.48
C PHE A 21 5.75 9.34 -0.01
N TRP A 22 6.51 10.40 -0.19
CA TRP A 22 7.93 10.30 -0.54
C TRP A 22 8.74 9.63 0.56
N ALA A 23 8.55 10.02 1.81
CA ALA A 23 9.24 9.41 2.95
C ALA A 23 8.88 7.92 3.07
N TRP A 24 7.61 7.58 2.89
CA TRP A 24 7.14 6.20 2.91
C TRP A 24 7.77 5.36 1.79
N TRP A 25 7.80 5.84 0.57
CA TRP A 25 8.42 5.13 -0.55
C TRP A 25 9.93 4.93 -0.34
N VAL A 26 10.63 5.94 0.16
CA VAL A 26 12.07 5.84 0.48
C VAL A 26 12.30 4.79 1.57
N ALA A 27 11.53 4.83 2.65
CA ALA A 27 11.63 3.86 3.74
C ALA A 27 11.27 2.42 3.29
N TRP A 28 10.31 2.29 2.39
CA TRP A 28 9.83 0.99 1.88
C TRP A 28 10.73 0.38 0.81
N SER A 29 11.52 1.19 0.11
CA SER A 29 12.34 0.74 -1.03
C SER A 29 13.35 -0.38 -0.73
N PRO A 30 14.05 -0.44 0.43
CA PRO A 30 14.96 -1.54 0.73
C PRO A 30 14.22 -2.89 0.86
N PHE A 31 13.01 -2.87 1.44
CA PHE A 31 12.18 -4.05 1.58
C PHE A 31 11.71 -4.58 0.23
N VAL A 32 11.13 -3.71 -0.57
CA VAL A 32 10.65 -4.07 -1.92
C VAL A 32 11.82 -4.49 -2.80
N GLY A 33 12.96 -3.81 -2.73
CA GLY A 33 14.16 -4.14 -3.49
C GLY A 33 14.68 -5.54 -3.18
N LEU A 34 14.80 -5.90 -1.89
CA LEU A 34 15.25 -7.24 -1.49
C LEU A 34 14.24 -8.32 -1.91
N PHE A 35 12.96 -8.09 -1.73
CA PHE A 35 11.92 -9.01 -2.15
C PHE A 35 11.96 -9.24 -3.67
N LEU A 36 11.97 -8.16 -4.46
CA LEU A 36 12.05 -8.22 -5.92
C LEU A 36 13.33 -8.92 -6.40
N ALA A 37 14.48 -8.68 -5.76
CA ALA A 37 15.71 -9.35 -6.09
C ALA A 37 15.60 -10.88 -5.91
N ARG A 38 14.87 -11.33 -4.88
CA ARG A 38 14.68 -12.76 -4.62
C ARG A 38 13.75 -13.45 -5.61
N ILE A 39 12.62 -12.83 -5.93
CA ILE A 39 11.64 -13.42 -6.87
C ILE A 39 12.11 -13.33 -8.33
N SER A 40 13.12 -12.52 -8.63
CA SER A 40 13.64 -12.33 -9.99
C SER A 40 14.72 -13.34 -10.40
N ARG A 41 15.09 -14.27 -9.54
CA ARG A 41 16.09 -15.28 -9.85
C ARG A 41 15.75 -16.06 -11.12
N GLY A 42 16.75 -16.23 -12.00
CA GLY A 42 16.58 -16.91 -13.27
C GLY A 42 15.91 -16.06 -14.36
N ARG A 43 15.58 -14.81 -14.10
CA ARG A 43 15.04 -13.87 -15.09
C ARG A 43 16.14 -12.99 -15.65
N THR A 44 15.96 -12.57 -16.90
CA THR A 44 16.83 -11.55 -17.49
C THR A 44 16.54 -10.18 -16.90
N ILE A 45 17.53 -9.26 -16.91
CA ILE A 45 17.34 -7.87 -16.46
C ILE A 45 16.18 -7.21 -17.19
N ARG A 46 16.03 -7.47 -18.49
CA ARG A 46 14.91 -6.94 -19.28
C ARG A 46 13.56 -7.44 -18.76
N GLN A 47 13.42 -8.74 -18.49
CA GLN A 47 12.18 -9.31 -17.94
C GLN A 47 11.87 -8.75 -16.56
N PHE A 48 12.90 -8.57 -15.73
CA PHE A 48 12.75 -7.97 -14.41
C PHE A 48 12.23 -6.53 -14.51
N VAL A 49 12.91 -5.68 -15.28
CA VAL A 49 12.53 -4.26 -15.42
C VAL A 49 11.13 -4.12 -16.02
N LEU A 50 10.84 -4.84 -17.11
CA LEU A 50 9.50 -4.79 -17.73
C LEU A 50 8.41 -5.29 -16.78
N GLY A 51 8.64 -6.38 -16.05
CA GLY A 51 7.68 -6.93 -15.10
C GLY A 51 7.39 -5.98 -13.93
N THR A 52 8.42 -5.39 -13.36
CA THR A 52 8.28 -4.48 -12.21
C THR A 52 7.70 -3.11 -12.57
N LEU A 53 7.83 -2.67 -13.81
CA LEU A 53 7.26 -1.39 -14.26
C LEU A 53 5.86 -1.58 -14.87
N ILE A 54 5.71 -2.49 -15.83
CA ILE A 54 4.47 -2.59 -16.63
C ILE A 54 3.32 -3.15 -15.80
N ILE A 55 3.55 -4.21 -15.02
CA ILE A 55 2.46 -4.86 -14.28
C ILE A 55 1.84 -3.93 -13.22
N PRO A 56 2.60 -3.30 -12.31
CA PRO A 56 2.04 -2.37 -11.34
C PRO A 56 1.43 -1.12 -12.00
N PHE A 57 2.07 -0.60 -13.05
CA PHE A 57 1.56 0.55 -13.79
C PHE A 57 0.20 0.26 -14.43
N THR A 58 0.07 -0.87 -15.11
CA THR A 58 -1.20 -1.29 -15.73
C THR A 58 -2.30 -1.46 -14.68
N PHE A 59 -1.97 -2.10 -13.54
CA PHE A 59 -2.92 -2.25 -12.44
C PHE A 59 -3.34 -0.88 -11.88
N THR A 60 -2.41 0.03 -11.66
CA THR A 60 -2.69 1.38 -11.17
C THR A 60 -3.59 2.15 -12.13
N LEU A 61 -3.31 2.06 -13.45
CA LEU A 61 -4.18 2.70 -14.47
C LEU A 61 -5.60 2.13 -14.43
N LEU A 62 -5.75 0.81 -14.37
CA LEU A 62 -7.06 0.17 -14.25
C LEU A 62 -7.80 0.59 -12.99
N TRP A 63 -7.11 0.58 -11.85
CA TRP A 63 -7.66 0.99 -10.56
C TRP A 63 -8.16 2.43 -10.60
N LEU A 64 -7.32 3.36 -11.03
CA LEU A 64 -7.67 4.77 -11.12
C LEU A 64 -8.76 5.03 -12.18
N SER A 65 -8.74 4.30 -13.30
CA SER A 65 -9.77 4.43 -14.33
C SER A 65 -11.14 3.96 -13.86
N VAL A 66 -11.21 2.91 -13.08
CA VAL A 66 -12.49 2.39 -12.56
C VAL A 66 -12.93 3.18 -11.33
N PHE A 67 -12.18 3.10 -10.26
CA PHE A 67 -12.60 3.67 -8.98
C PHE A 67 -12.40 5.19 -8.91
N GLY A 68 -11.33 5.72 -9.49
CA GLY A 68 -11.08 7.15 -9.52
C GLY A 68 -12.13 7.90 -10.35
N ASN A 69 -12.44 7.40 -11.55
CA ASN A 69 -13.50 8.02 -12.36
C ASN A 69 -14.89 7.85 -11.75
N SER A 70 -15.17 6.71 -11.10
CA SER A 70 -16.43 6.52 -10.38
C SER A 70 -16.58 7.52 -9.23
N ALA A 71 -15.53 7.74 -8.44
CA ALA A 71 -15.54 8.74 -7.37
C ALA A 71 -15.72 10.16 -7.90
N LEU A 72 -15.03 10.52 -8.99
CA LEU A 72 -15.21 11.82 -9.65
C LEU A 72 -16.61 11.99 -10.21
N TYR A 73 -17.20 10.98 -10.79
CA TYR A 73 -18.56 11.00 -11.29
C TYR A 73 -19.57 11.29 -10.17
N GLU A 74 -19.45 10.60 -9.02
CA GLU A 74 -20.29 10.85 -7.86
C GLU A 74 -20.16 12.29 -7.35
N ILE A 75 -18.95 12.81 -7.21
CA ILE A 75 -18.69 14.18 -6.75
C ILE A 75 -19.33 15.21 -7.70
N ILE A 76 -19.20 15.03 -9.01
CA ILE A 76 -19.69 15.98 -10.01
C ILE A 76 -21.23 15.95 -10.08
N HIS A 77 -21.87 14.80 -9.87
CA HIS A 77 -23.32 14.63 -10.02
C HIS A 77 -24.12 14.75 -8.72
N GLY A 78 -23.55 15.31 -7.68
CA GLY A 78 -24.28 15.67 -6.46
C GLY A 78 -23.84 14.92 -5.19
N GLY A 79 -22.76 14.17 -5.25
CA GLY A 79 -22.21 13.47 -4.11
C GLY A 79 -21.42 14.35 -3.13
N ALA A 80 -21.92 15.56 -2.80
CA ALA A 80 -21.24 16.45 -1.86
C ALA A 80 -21.01 15.78 -0.50
N ALA A 81 -21.97 15.01 -0.01
CA ALA A 81 -21.83 14.25 1.23
C ALA A 81 -20.75 13.18 1.13
N PHE A 82 -20.64 12.48 0.00
CA PHE A 82 -19.58 11.53 -0.27
C PHE A 82 -18.19 12.20 -0.29
N ALA A 83 -18.10 13.35 -0.96
CA ALA A 83 -16.85 14.11 -1.03
C ALA A 83 -16.40 14.59 0.35
N GLU A 84 -17.31 15.13 1.17
CA GLU A 84 -17.03 15.57 2.52
C GLU A 84 -16.59 14.40 3.42
N GLU A 85 -17.31 13.28 3.39
CA GLU A 85 -16.95 12.07 4.15
C GLU A 85 -15.58 11.53 3.74
N ALA A 86 -15.30 11.44 2.44
CA ALA A 86 -14.01 10.95 1.93
C ALA A 86 -12.83 11.89 2.26
N MET A 87 -13.08 13.19 2.44
CA MET A 87 -12.06 14.14 2.87
C MET A 87 -11.80 14.09 4.38
N VAL A 88 -12.83 13.89 5.19
CA VAL A 88 -12.74 13.82 6.65
C VAL A 88 -12.28 12.44 7.11
N HIS A 89 -12.74 11.39 6.43
CA HIS A 89 -12.46 9.98 6.72
C HIS A 89 -11.93 9.23 5.48
N PRO A 90 -10.69 9.51 5.05
CA PRO A 90 -10.11 8.89 3.84
C PRO A 90 -10.10 7.36 3.89
N GLU A 91 -9.96 6.78 5.10
CA GLU A 91 -9.98 5.34 5.36
C GLU A 91 -11.32 4.66 5.01
N ARG A 92 -12.41 5.43 4.98
CA ARG A 92 -13.76 4.96 4.63
C ARG A 92 -14.13 5.24 3.18
N GLY A 93 -13.42 6.14 2.51
CA GLY A 93 -13.77 6.66 1.19
C GLY A 93 -14.03 5.56 0.16
N PHE A 94 -13.25 4.47 0.16
CA PHE A 94 -13.46 3.36 -0.76
C PHE A 94 -14.77 2.60 -0.48
N TYR A 95 -15.10 2.35 0.78
CA TYR A 95 -16.36 1.68 1.15
C TYR A 95 -17.57 2.59 0.93
N SER A 96 -17.44 3.88 1.20
CA SER A 96 -18.48 4.87 0.91
C SER A 96 -18.77 4.97 -0.59
N LEU A 97 -17.74 4.83 -1.44
CA LEU A 97 -17.91 4.72 -2.88
C LEU A 97 -18.67 3.44 -3.27
N LEU A 98 -18.27 2.30 -2.72
CA LEU A 98 -18.94 1.01 -2.99
C LEU A 98 -20.42 1.04 -2.56
N ALA A 99 -20.76 1.78 -1.51
CA ALA A 99 -22.13 1.91 -1.02
C ALA A 99 -23.07 2.63 -2.01
N GLN A 100 -22.53 3.37 -2.97
CA GLN A 100 -23.34 4.01 -4.03
C GLN A 100 -23.83 3.00 -5.10
N TYR A 101 -23.25 1.80 -5.12
CA TYR A 101 -23.56 0.79 -6.13
C TYR A 101 -24.38 -0.38 -5.59
N PRO A 102 -25.14 -1.09 -6.44
CA PRO A 102 -25.88 -2.27 -6.02
C PRO A 102 -24.93 -3.39 -5.55
N ALA A 103 -25.45 -4.28 -4.71
CA ALA A 103 -24.69 -5.40 -4.13
C ALA A 103 -23.53 -4.97 -3.20
N PHE A 104 -23.71 -3.88 -2.47
CA PHE A 104 -22.71 -3.36 -1.53
C PHE A 104 -22.12 -4.43 -0.60
N THR A 105 -22.95 -5.25 0.04
CA THR A 105 -22.47 -6.29 0.97
C THR A 105 -21.51 -7.26 0.30
N PHE A 106 -21.78 -7.67 -0.92
CA PHE A 106 -20.90 -8.56 -1.68
C PHE A 106 -19.59 -7.84 -2.03
N SER A 107 -19.65 -6.67 -2.65
CA SER A 107 -18.46 -5.92 -3.07
C SER A 107 -17.59 -5.51 -1.87
N ALA A 108 -18.18 -5.07 -0.76
CA ALA A 108 -17.47 -4.75 0.47
C ALA A 108 -16.81 -5.99 1.10
N SER A 109 -17.48 -7.14 1.09
CA SER A 109 -16.90 -8.40 1.57
C SER A 109 -15.69 -8.81 0.74
N VAL A 110 -15.80 -8.76 -0.58
CA VAL A 110 -14.67 -9.06 -1.49
C VAL A 110 -13.52 -8.09 -1.25
N ALA A 111 -13.80 -6.79 -1.14
CA ALA A 111 -12.80 -5.77 -0.87
C ALA A 111 -12.08 -6.00 0.47
N THR A 112 -12.82 -6.33 1.53
CA THR A 112 -12.27 -6.62 2.85
C THR A 112 -11.38 -7.86 2.84
N ILE A 113 -11.83 -8.95 2.21
CA ILE A 113 -11.03 -10.18 2.08
C ILE A 113 -9.76 -9.90 1.28
N THR A 114 -9.87 -9.18 0.16
CA THR A 114 -8.73 -8.79 -0.67
C THR A 114 -7.72 -7.92 0.11
N GLY A 115 -8.22 -6.94 0.85
CA GLY A 115 -7.39 -6.10 1.71
C GLY A 115 -6.66 -6.90 2.80
N LEU A 116 -7.36 -7.86 3.43
CA LEU A 116 -6.75 -8.76 4.41
C LEU A 116 -5.64 -9.62 3.78
N LEU A 117 -5.87 -10.18 2.59
CA LEU A 117 -4.86 -10.96 1.87
C LEU A 117 -3.63 -10.09 1.51
N PHE A 118 -3.84 -8.85 1.08
CA PHE A 118 -2.74 -7.93 0.83
C PHE A 118 -1.96 -7.59 2.09
N TYR A 119 -2.64 -7.38 3.21
CA TYR A 119 -1.98 -7.15 4.49
C TYR A 119 -1.13 -8.35 4.90
N VAL A 120 -1.69 -9.56 4.86
CA VAL A 120 -0.97 -10.79 5.24
C VAL A 120 0.26 -11.01 4.37
N THR A 121 0.15 -10.86 3.05
CA THR A 121 1.28 -11.04 2.12
C THR A 121 2.37 -9.98 2.31
N SER A 122 1.98 -8.74 2.60
CA SER A 122 2.91 -7.65 2.89
C SER A 122 3.63 -7.85 4.22
N ALA A 123 2.89 -8.23 5.26
CA ALA A 123 3.47 -8.50 6.58
C ALA A 123 4.43 -9.69 6.55
N ASP A 124 4.08 -10.76 5.82
CA ASP A 124 4.95 -11.93 5.66
C ASP A 124 6.25 -11.57 4.92
N SER A 125 6.16 -10.80 3.84
CA SER A 125 7.31 -10.29 3.11
C SER A 125 8.18 -9.37 3.97
N GLY A 126 7.56 -8.49 4.75
CA GLY A 126 8.25 -7.62 5.71
C GLY A 126 8.99 -8.40 6.79
N ALA A 127 8.34 -9.41 7.37
CA ALA A 127 8.95 -10.27 8.38
C ALA A 127 10.14 -11.07 7.83
N LEU A 128 10.06 -11.55 6.58
CA LEU A 128 11.17 -12.21 5.91
C LEU A 128 12.38 -11.27 5.75
N VAL A 129 12.14 -10.06 5.27
CA VAL A 129 13.20 -9.06 5.06
C VAL A 129 13.83 -8.63 6.39
N LEU A 130 13.02 -8.34 7.41
CA LEU A 130 13.51 -8.00 8.74
C LEU A 130 14.31 -9.14 9.36
N GLY A 131 13.84 -10.38 9.20
CA GLY A 131 14.57 -11.58 9.62
C GLY A 131 15.94 -11.63 8.98
N ASN A 132 16.04 -11.40 7.68
CA ASN A 132 17.29 -11.42 6.95
C ASN A 132 18.24 -10.28 7.36
N PHE A 133 17.72 -9.07 7.59
CA PHE A 133 18.54 -7.92 8.04
C PHE A 133 19.07 -8.08 9.47
N THR A 134 18.37 -8.83 10.30
CA THR A 134 18.72 -9.01 11.71
C THR A 134 19.46 -10.33 11.99
N SER A 135 19.82 -11.09 10.95
CA SER A 135 20.57 -12.34 11.07
C SER A 135 21.87 -12.31 10.29
N GLN A 136 22.86 -13.10 10.78
CA GLN A 136 24.06 -13.39 10.00
C GLN A 136 23.76 -14.54 9.04
N LEU A 137 23.56 -14.18 7.77
CA LEU A 137 23.32 -15.17 6.72
C LEU A 137 24.63 -15.87 6.34
N LYS A 138 24.59 -17.19 6.21
CA LYS A 138 25.76 -17.99 5.80
C LYS A 138 26.11 -17.77 4.32
N ASP A 139 25.12 -17.42 3.52
CA ASP A 139 25.25 -17.14 2.09
C ASP A 139 24.19 -16.09 1.70
N ILE A 140 24.48 -15.30 0.66
CA ILE A 140 23.57 -14.30 0.08
C ILE A 140 22.22 -14.94 -0.31
N ASN A 141 22.23 -16.23 -0.60
CA ASN A 141 21.05 -16.97 -1.03
C ASN A 141 20.29 -17.66 0.13
N SER A 142 20.82 -17.64 1.34
CA SER A 142 20.17 -18.24 2.50
C SER A 142 19.13 -17.31 3.12
N ASP A 143 18.11 -17.89 3.74
CA ASP A 143 17.12 -17.16 4.53
C ASP A 143 17.48 -17.25 6.02
N ALA A 144 16.99 -16.26 6.77
CA ALA A 144 17.07 -16.26 8.22
C ALA A 144 16.37 -17.50 8.81
N PRO A 145 16.77 -17.92 10.01
CA PRO A 145 16.08 -18.98 10.74
C PRO A 145 14.58 -18.70 10.87
N GLY A 146 13.74 -19.73 10.69
CA GLY A 146 12.28 -19.58 10.68
C GLY A 146 11.71 -18.93 11.94
N TRP A 147 12.32 -19.18 13.13
CA TRP A 147 11.88 -18.54 14.37
C TRP A 147 11.98 -17.01 14.35
N LEU A 148 12.97 -16.46 13.63
CA LEU A 148 13.17 -15.01 13.52
C LEU A 148 12.08 -14.37 12.66
N ARG A 149 11.62 -15.07 11.61
CA ARG A 149 10.47 -14.66 10.81
C ARG A 149 9.19 -14.62 11.66
N VAL A 150 8.97 -15.66 12.49
CA VAL A 150 7.83 -15.69 13.42
C VAL A 150 7.94 -14.54 14.43
N PHE A 151 9.10 -14.31 15.01
CA PHE A 151 9.34 -13.19 15.94
C PHE A 151 8.97 -11.84 15.30
N TRP A 152 9.46 -11.56 14.09
CA TRP A 152 9.16 -10.31 13.41
C TRP A 152 7.69 -10.20 12.99
N SER A 153 7.04 -11.29 12.60
CA SER A 153 5.60 -11.30 12.32
C SER A 153 4.77 -10.93 13.56
N VAL A 154 5.11 -11.48 14.71
CA VAL A 154 4.45 -11.13 15.98
C VAL A 154 4.75 -9.68 16.38
N ALA A 155 5.99 -9.23 16.25
CA ALA A 155 6.37 -7.86 16.56
C ALA A 155 5.64 -6.83 15.69
N ILE A 156 5.52 -7.09 14.37
CA ILE A 156 4.72 -6.25 13.45
C ILE A 156 3.26 -6.24 13.89
N GLY A 157 2.68 -7.39 14.22
CA GLY A 157 1.30 -7.48 14.67
C GLY A 157 1.04 -6.71 15.96
N LEU A 158 1.91 -6.82 16.95
CA LEU A 158 1.82 -6.07 18.20
C LEU A 158 1.98 -4.56 18.00
N LEU A 159 2.90 -4.14 17.15
CA LEU A 159 3.09 -2.74 16.80
C LEU A 159 1.84 -2.17 16.12
N THR A 160 1.30 -2.89 15.15
CA THR A 160 0.06 -2.51 14.46
C THR A 160 -1.11 -2.39 15.44
N LEU A 161 -1.25 -3.35 16.34
CA LEU A 161 -2.29 -3.30 17.38
C LEU A 161 -2.11 -2.09 18.29
N GLY A 162 -0.88 -1.82 18.72
CA GLY A 162 -0.57 -0.65 19.54
C GLY A 162 -0.93 0.66 18.85
N MET A 163 -0.60 0.79 17.56
CA MET A 163 -0.95 1.97 16.76
C MET A 163 -2.46 2.14 16.60
N LEU A 164 -3.19 1.05 16.38
CA LEU A 164 -4.66 1.08 16.30
C LEU A 164 -5.30 1.50 17.63
N MET A 165 -4.78 1.03 18.77
CA MET A 165 -5.29 1.38 20.09
C MET A 165 -5.03 2.84 20.50
N THR A 166 -4.01 3.47 19.92
CA THR A 166 -3.62 4.86 20.22
C THR A 166 -4.13 5.87 19.21
N ASN A 167 -4.99 5.47 18.27
CA ASN A 167 -5.43 6.28 17.12
C ASN A 167 -4.25 6.86 16.32
N GLY A 168 -3.10 6.18 16.33
CA GLY A 168 -1.88 6.62 15.63
C GLY A 168 -1.97 6.55 14.11
N ILE A 169 -3.15 6.27 13.56
CA ILE A 169 -3.45 6.22 12.12
C ILE A 169 -4.44 7.34 11.72
N SER A 170 -4.94 8.10 12.70
CA SER A 170 -5.86 9.23 12.47
C SER A 170 -5.11 10.53 12.18
#